data_b6c0bc1aa5fec54a27b660c7e1a9dd94
#
_entry.id   b6c0bc1aa5fec54a27b660c7e1a9dd94
#
_cell.length_a   1.000
_cell.length_b   1.000
_cell.length_c   1.000
_cell.angle_alpha   90.00
_cell.angle_beta   90.00
_cell.angle_gamma   90.00
#
_symmetry.space_group_name_H-M   'P 1'
#
loop_
_entity.id
_entity.type
_entity.pdbx_description
1 polymer ?
#
loop_
_entity_poly.entity_id
_entity_poly.type
_entity_poly.pdbx_seq_one_letter_code
_entity_poly.pdbx_strand_id
1 'polypeptide(L)'
;MLALNALLKSAHRLQGWFEQRFPKWAHRRHRRKWERKWADPEYNPFWKTDRPQKELVEATSSGWFAKNQRVIDVGCGNGEVSWWLAEQGYTVLGLDYSAAAIDNCRRSAGRSSAPTFEVADFCSTDLGLEPAGSVIDRGCFHRIAKNSRAIFARNIAAATVEGGHFLLLAGTFQHPKFLHYPDVRSEQELREHVEKIFGRYFAIERAEPAVINAAEGEQAMPAVAFWMVRKPA
;
A
#
# COMPACT_ATOMS: atom_id res chain seq x y z
N MET A 1 -30.21 -6.86 16.16
CA MET A 1 -29.16 -6.04 15.48
C MET A 1 -28.26 -5.28 16.45
N LEU A 2 -28.78 -4.54 17.45
CA LEU A 2 -27.97 -3.75 18.40
C LEU A 2 -27.00 -4.60 19.25
N ALA A 3 -27.43 -5.75 19.76
CA ALA A 3 -26.60 -6.64 20.57
C ALA A 3 -25.44 -7.29 19.78
N LEU A 4 -25.66 -7.67 18.53
CA LEU A 4 -24.62 -8.22 17.65
C LEU A 4 -23.56 -7.17 17.34
N ASN A 5 -23.96 -5.92 17.07
CA ASN A 5 -23.04 -4.82 16.86
C ASN A 5 -22.21 -4.47 18.11
N ALA A 6 -22.78 -4.60 19.31
CA ALA A 6 -22.07 -4.39 20.56
C ALA A 6 -21.01 -5.49 20.81
N LEU A 7 -21.36 -6.75 20.55
CA LEU A 7 -20.44 -7.90 20.65
C LEU A 7 -19.30 -7.79 19.63
N LEU A 8 -19.60 -7.41 18.39
CA LEU A 8 -18.58 -7.18 17.37
C LEU A 8 -17.64 -6.04 17.77
N LYS A 9 -18.14 -4.93 18.29
CA LYS A 9 -17.31 -3.81 18.80
C LYS A 9 -16.42 -4.24 19.96
N SER A 10 -16.92 -5.08 20.86
CA SER A 10 -16.13 -5.61 22.00
C SER A 10 -15.04 -6.57 21.54
N ALA A 11 -15.35 -7.47 20.62
CA ALA A 11 -14.37 -8.38 20.03
C ALA A 11 -13.25 -7.62 19.30
N HIS A 12 -13.58 -6.52 18.60
CA HIS A 12 -12.61 -5.67 17.91
C HIS A 12 -11.71 -4.89 18.87
N ARG A 13 -12.26 -4.39 20.00
CA ARG A 13 -11.44 -3.74 21.03
C ARG A 13 -10.44 -4.72 21.66
N LEU A 14 -10.88 -5.94 21.97
CA LEU A 14 -10.01 -7.01 22.47
C LEU A 14 -8.94 -7.39 21.45
N GLN A 15 -9.30 -7.54 20.19
CA GLN A 15 -8.33 -7.80 19.12
C GLN A 15 -7.32 -6.65 19.00
N GLY A 16 -7.75 -5.40 18.98
CA GLY A 16 -6.87 -4.23 18.93
C GLY A 16 -5.92 -4.15 20.13
N TRP A 17 -6.42 -4.44 21.34
CA TRP A 17 -5.58 -4.52 22.54
C TRP A 17 -4.52 -5.63 22.43
N PHE A 18 -4.91 -6.83 21.97
CA PHE A 18 -4.00 -7.95 21.73
C PHE A 18 -2.94 -7.63 20.69
N GLU A 19 -3.32 -7.00 19.58
CA GLU A 19 -2.39 -6.61 18.53
C GLU A 19 -1.38 -5.57 19.02
N GLN A 20 -1.81 -4.61 19.85
CA GLN A 20 -0.90 -3.64 20.49
C GLN A 20 0.06 -4.32 21.49
N ARG A 21 -0.40 -5.30 22.25
CA ARG A 21 0.40 -6.00 23.27
C ARG A 21 1.39 -7.01 22.67
N PHE A 22 1.05 -7.59 21.52
CA PHE A 22 1.84 -8.61 20.83
C PHE A 22 2.07 -8.27 19.35
N PRO A 23 2.85 -7.22 19.05
CA PRO A 23 3.00 -6.70 17.69
C PRO A 23 3.60 -7.72 16.70
N LYS A 24 4.61 -8.49 17.12
CA LYS A 24 5.22 -9.51 16.26
C LYS A 24 4.26 -10.66 15.92
N TRP A 25 3.35 -10.99 16.84
CA TRP A 25 2.32 -11.99 16.58
C TRP A 25 1.24 -11.47 15.64
N ALA A 26 0.78 -10.23 15.85
CA ALA A 26 -0.19 -9.56 14.97
C ALA A 26 0.33 -9.47 13.54
N HIS A 27 1.58 -9.05 13.38
CA HIS A 27 2.23 -8.98 12.08
C HIS A 27 2.33 -10.35 11.40
N ARG A 28 2.79 -11.40 12.11
CA ARG A 28 2.84 -12.77 11.58
C ARG A 28 1.46 -13.30 11.18
N ARG A 29 0.42 -13.04 11.99
CA ARG A 29 -0.96 -13.44 11.68
C ARG A 29 -1.45 -12.74 10.41
N HIS A 30 -1.17 -11.45 10.26
CA HIS A 30 -1.53 -10.66 9.09
C HIS A 30 -0.83 -11.18 7.82
N ARG A 31 0.46 -11.44 7.89
CA ARG A 31 1.22 -12.08 6.79
C ARG A 31 0.60 -13.40 6.36
N ARG A 32 0.34 -14.33 7.29
CA ARG A 32 -0.28 -15.63 7.00
C ARG A 32 -1.66 -15.50 6.36
N LYS A 33 -2.43 -14.47 6.74
CA LYS A 33 -3.74 -14.20 6.13
C LYS A 33 -3.62 -13.84 4.65
N TRP A 34 -2.70 -12.95 4.31
CA TRP A 34 -2.49 -12.52 2.94
C TRP A 34 -1.81 -13.60 2.09
N GLU A 35 -0.83 -14.30 2.65
CA GLU A 35 -0.22 -15.45 2.00
C GLU A 35 -1.26 -16.48 1.56
N ARG A 36 -2.18 -16.85 2.47
CA ARG A 36 -3.27 -17.78 2.13
C ARG A 36 -4.22 -17.23 1.06
N LYS A 37 -4.51 -15.94 1.08
CA LYS A 37 -5.36 -15.32 0.07
C LYS A 37 -4.72 -15.37 -1.32
N TRP A 38 -3.45 -14.98 -1.42
CA TRP A 38 -2.74 -14.99 -2.69
C TRP A 38 -2.41 -16.39 -3.21
N ALA A 39 -2.33 -17.38 -2.31
CA ALA A 39 -2.17 -18.80 -2.68
C ALA A 39 -3.48 -19.46 -3.17
N ASP A 40 -4.63 -18.84 -2.91
CA ASP A 40 -5.93 -19.32 -3.35
C ASP A 40 -6.16 -18.93 -4.83
N PRO A 41 -6.27 -19.88 -5.76
CA PRO A 41 -6.48 -19.57 -7.18
C PRO A 41 -7.83 -18.90 -7.46
N GLU A 42 -8.81 -19.07 -6.58
CA GLU A 42 -10.13 -18.44 -6.68
C GLU A 42 -10.17 -17.02 -6.06
N TYR A 43 -9.07 -16.58 -5.46
CA TYR A 43 -9.03 -15.27 -4.84
C TYR A 43 -9.02 -14.17 -5.89
N ASN A 44 -10.15 -13.50 -6.04
CA ASN A 44 -10.32 -12.34 -6.90
C ASN A 44 -10.60 -11.10 -6.03
N PRO A 45 -9.61 -10.25 -5.75
CA PRO A 45 -9.81 -9.07 -4.93
C PRO A 45 -10.68 -8.03 -5.66
N PHE A 46 -11.64 -7.42 -4.94
CA PHE A 46 -12.54 -6.41 -5.53
C PHE A 46 -11.81 -5.18 -6.09
N TRP A 47 -10.57 -4.90 -5.68
CA TRP A 47 -9.74 -3.81 -6.19
C TRP A 47 -8.91 -4.19 -7.42
N LYS A 48 -9.02 -5.42 -7.90
CA LYS A 48 -8.39 -5.84 -9.15
C LYS A 48 -9.08 -5.14 -10.32
N THR A 49 -8.31 -4.38 -11.10
CA THR A 49 -8.83 -3.61 -12.22
C THR A 49 -7.76 -3.46 -13.30
N ASP A 50 -8.17 -3.42 -14.56
CA ASP A 50 -7.34 -3.07 -15.72
C ASP A 50 -7.19 -1.56 -15.92
N ARG A 51 -7.94 -0.77 -15.12
CA ARG A 51 -7.90 0.70 -15.20
C ARG A 51 -6.80 1.25 -14.31
N PRO A 52 -5.83 2.00 -14.86
CA PRO A 52 -4.82 2.63 -14.04
C PRO A 52 -5.44 3.63 -13.06
N GLN A 53 -4.80 3.79 -11.93
CA GLN A 53 -5.19 4.79 -10.94
C GLN A 53 -4.97 6.20 -11.53
N LYS A 54 -5.95 7.09 -11.40
CA LYS A 54 -5.91 8.46 -11.94
C LYS A 54 -4.63 9.21 -11.51
N GLU A 55 -4.30 9.14 -10.23
CA GLU A 55 -3.14 9.78 -9.63
C GLU A 55 -1.83 9.20 -10.19
N LEU A 56 -1.80 7.91 -10.51
CA LEU A 56 -0.66 7.28 -11.14
C LEU A 56 -0.47 7.77 -12.59
N VAL A 57 -1.57 7.90 -13.34
CA VAL A 57 -1.54 8.50 -14.68
C VAL A 57 -1.03 9.93 -14.63
N GLU A 58 -1.49 10.73 -13.67
CA GLU A 58 -1.02 12.10 -13.45
C GLU A 58 0.47 12.13 -13.09
N ALA A 59 0.93 11.31 -12.13
CA ALA A 59 2.34 11.26 -11.73
C ALA A 59 3.28 10.93 -12.89
N THR A 60 2.84 10.07 -13.79
CA THR A 60 3.66 9.67 -14.95
C THR A 60 3.60 10.68 -16.09
N SER A 61 2.44 11.24 -16.40
CA SER A 61 2.24 12.18 -17.53
C SER A 61 2.80 13.57 -17.24
N SER A 62 2.77 14.02 -15.98
CA SER A 62 3.37 15.30 -15.57
C SER A 62 4.89 15.24 -15.41
N GLY A 63 5.49 14.04 -15.43
CA GLY A 63 6.91 13.83 -15.13
C GLY A 63 7.25 13.90 -13.65
N TRP A 64 6.25 13.91 -12.75
CA TRP A 64 6.48 13.85 -11.31
C TRP A 64 7.19 12.54 -10.91
N PHE A 65 6.86 11.42 -11.56
CA PHE A 65 7.72 10.24 -11.62
C PHE A 65 8.71 10.37 -12.76
N ALA A 66 9.99 10.57 -12.46
CA ALA A 66 11.03 10.73 -13.48
C ALA A 66 11.33 9.39 -14.19
N LYS A 67 11.25 9.37 -15.53
CA LYS A 67 11.41 8.13 -16.32
C LYS A 67 12.82 7.51 -16.28
N ASN A 68 13.83 8.30 -15.98
CA ASN A 68 15.21 7.84 -15.87
C ASN A 68 15.55 7.22 -14.50
N GLN A 69 14.58 7.10 -13.63
CA GLN A 69 14.73 6.56 -12.29
C GLN A 69 13.82 5.34 -12.08
N ARG A 70 14.27 4.45 -11.21
CA ARG A 70 13.49 3.27 -10.81
C ARG A 70 12.27 3.68 -9.98
N VAL A 71 11.17 2.94 -10.16
CA VAL A 71 9.96 3.02 -9.32
C VAL A 71 9.86 1.75 -8.47
N ILE A 72 9.59 1.89 -7.18
CA ILE A 72 9.23 0.78 -6.29
C ILE A 72 7.72 0.79 -6.05
N ASP A 73 7.06 -0.34 -6.34
CA ASP A 73 5.64 -0.59 -6.05
C ASP A 73 5.52 -1.43 -4.77
N VAL A 74 5.06 -0.81 -3.68
CA VAL A 74 5.05 -1.40 -2.33
C VAL A 74 3.72 -2.07 -2.04
N GLY A 75 3.77 -3.36 -1.69
CA GLY A 75 2.58 -4.19 -1.53
C GLY A 75 1.91 -4.44 -2.87
N CYS A 76 2.71 -4.77 -3.88
CA CYS A 76 2.29 -4.87 -5.29
C CYS A 76 1.17 -5.90 -5.54
N GLY A 77 0.95 -6.84 -4.62
CA GLY A 77 -0.05 -7.89 -4.78
C GLY A 77 0.18 -8.72 -6.03
N ASN A 78 -0.76 -8.68 -6.97
CA ASN A 78 -0.65 -9.35 -8.28
C ASN A 78 0.03 -8.50 -9.36
N GLY A 79 0.62 -7.35 -9.00
CA GLY A 79 1.48 -6.55 -9.86
C GLY A 79 0.79 -5.60 -10.84
N GLU A 80 -0.50 -5.32 -10.71
CA GLU A 80 -1.26 -4.44 -11.64
C GLU A 80 -0.57 -3.10 -11.87
N VAL A 81 -0.17 -2.42 -10.80
CA VAL A 81 0.52 -1.13 -10.86
C VAL A 81 1.91 -1.30 -11.48
N SER A 82 2.64 -2.32 -11.06
CA SER A 82 3.98 -2.61 -11.58
C SER A 82 3.96 -2.87 -13.10
N TRP A 83 3.02 -3.68 -13.57
CA TRP A 83 2.87 -3.99 -15.00
C TRP A 83 2.51 -2.76 -15.82
N TRP A 84 1.52 -1.99 -15.33
CA TRP A 84 1.14 -0.77 -16.01
C TRP A 84 2.29 0.24 -16.12
N LEU A 85 3.04 0.46 -15.03
CA LEU A 85 4.21 1.35 -15.05
C LEU A 85 5.30 0.87 -16.03
N ALA A 86 5.55 -0.44 -16.09
CA ALA A 86 6.51 -1.00 -17.04
C ALA A 86 6.06 -0.80 -18.49
N GLU A 87 4.75 -0.91 -18.78
CA GLU A 87 4.17 -0.60 -20.09
C GLU A 87 4.31 0.91 -20.45
N GLN A 88 4.36 1.78 -19.42
CA GLN A 88 4.68 3.21 -19.63
C GLN A 88 6.19 3.46 -19.77
N GLY A 89 7.04 2.45 -19.76
CA GLY A 89 8.49 2.56 -19.96
C GLY A 89 9.30 2.87 -18.69
N TYR A 90 8.75 2.62 -17.51
CA TYR A 90 9.49 2.74 -16.25
C TYR A 90 10.24 1.44 -15.91
N THR A 91 11.40 1.58 -15.27
CA THR A 91 12.05 0.46 -14.59
C THR A 91 11.37 0.26 -13.25
N VAL A 92 10.73 -0.90 -13.03
CA VAL A 92 9.87 -1.14 -11.87
C VAL A 92 10.35 -2.32 -11.05
N LEU A 93 10.34 -2.16 -9.72
CA LEU A 93 10.51 -3.21 -8.74
C LEU A 93 9.22 -3.33 -7.92
N GLY A 94 8.45 -4.39 -8.14
CA GLY A 94 7.28 -4.72 -7.33
C GLY A 94 7.68 -5.54 -6.11
N LEU A 95 7.22 -5.13 -4.94
CA LEU A 95 7.54 -5.75 -3.66
C LEU A 95 6.29 -6.13 -2.89
N ASP A 96 6.21 -7.36 -2.43
CA ASP A 96 5.18 -7.83 -1.49
C ASP A 96 5.79 -8.80 -0.48
N TYR A 97 5.28 -8.87 0.73
CA TYR A 97 5.75 -9.84 1.71
C TYR A 97 5.22 -11.26 1.47
N SER A 98 4.20 -11.42 0.62
CA SER A 98 3.62 -12.70 0.25
C SER A 98 4.40 -13.31 -0.91
N ALA A 99 5.01 -14.47 -0.66
CA ALA A 99 5.68 -15.22 -1.71
C ALA A 99 4.68 -15.67 -2.78
N ALA A 100 3.45 -16.05 -2.39
CA ALA A 100 2.41 -16.44 -3.33
C ALA A 100 2.00 -15.28 -4.27
N ALA A 101 1.93 -14.03 -3.76
CA ALA A 101 1.70 -12.85 -4.60
C ALA A 101 2.81 -12.67 -5.64
N ILE A 102 4.05 -12.72 -5.20
CA ILE A 102 5.22 -12.58 -6.08
C ILE A 102 5.29 -13.70 -7.13
N ASP A 103 4.99 -14.93 -6.75
CA ASP A 103 4.92 -16.05 -7.70
C ASP A 103 3.80 -15.86 -8.74
N ASN A 104 2.65 -15.28 -8.34
CA ASN A 104 1.58 -14.91 -9.26
C ASN A 104 2.06 -13.86 -10.27
N CYS A 105 2.75 -12.80 -9.81
CA CYS A 105 3.34 -11.78 -10.68
C CYS A 105 4.32 -12.38 -11.69
N ARG A 106 5.24 -13.24 -11.23
CA ARG A 106 6.27 -13.87 -12.08
C ARG A 106 5.69 -14.79 -13.13
N ARG A 107 4.58 -15.50 -12.82
CA ARG A 107 3.89 -16.34 -13.81
C ARG A 107 3.24 -15.54 -14.93
N SER A 108 2.90 -14.31 -14.70
CA SER A 108 2.36 -13.39 -15.71
C SER A 108 3.42 -12.81 -16.63
N ALA A 109 4.70 -13.12 -16.40
CA ALA A 109 5.85 -12.60 -17.14
C ALA A 109 6.00 -13.29 -18.50
N GLY A 110 5.48 -12.68 -19.54
CA GLY A 110 5.66 -13.10 -20.94
C GLY A 110 6.08 -11.99 -21.90
N ARG A 111 6.47 -10.80 -21.35
CA ARG A 111 6.70 -9.55 -22.11
C ARG A 111 8.16 -9.08 -21.97
N SER A 112 8.73 -8.49 -23.02
CA SER A 112 10.13 -8.08 -23.10
C SER A 112 10.54 -6.90 -22.19
N SER A 113 9.60 -6.20 -21.57
CA SER A 113 9.82 -5.12 -20.60
C SER A 113 9.11 -5.44 -19.27
N ALA A 114 9.41 -6.61 -18.71
CA ALA A 114 8.76 -7.04 -17.48
C ALA A 114 9.32 -6.29 -16.26
N PRO A 115 8.46 -5.89 -15.29
CA PRO A 115 8.93 -5.46 -14.00
C PRO A 115 9.63 -6.60 -13.27
N THR A 116 10.54 -6.27 -12.36
CA THR A 116 11.10 -7.26 -11.42
C THR A 116 10.21 -7.36 -10.19
N PHE A 117 10.15 -8.56 -9.59
CA PHE A 117 9.33 -8.80 -8.40
C PHE A 117 10.13 -9.55 -7.34
N GLU A 118 10.08 -9.04 -6.10
CA GLU A 118 10.82 -9.62 -4.98
C GLU A 118 9.95 -9.69 -3.71
N VAL A 119 10.25 -10.67 -2.88
CA VAL A 119 9.60 -10.80 -1.56
C VAL A 119 10.29 -9.86 -0.59
N ALA A 120 9.56 -8.86 -0.09
CA ALA A 120 10.07 -7.92 0.90
C ALA A 120 8.99 -7.49 1.89
N ASP A 121 9.35 -7.37 3.16
CA ASP A 121 8.46 -6.98 4.24
C ASP A 121 8.83 -5.60 4.78
N PHE A 122 8.12 -4.56 4.32
CA PHE A 122 8.33 -3.17 4.76
C PHE A 122 8.09 -2.92 6.26
N CYS A 123 7.59 -3.93 6.99
CA CYS A 123 7.49 -3.88 8.45
C CYS A 123 8.64 -4.60 9.15
N SER A 124 9.66 -5.08 8.41
CA SER A 124 10.89 -5.64 8.97
C SER A 124 11.91 -4.57 9.36
N THR A 125 12.96 -4.95 10.09
CA THR A 125 13.96 -4.00 10.60
C THR A 125 14.94 -3.51 9.54
N ASP A 126 15.19 -4.31 8.53
CA ASP A 126 16.10 -4.00 7.42
C ASP A 126 15.58 -4.61 6.12
N LEU A 127 15.62 -3.83 5.04
CA LEU A 127 15.17 -4.26 3.73
C LEU A 127 16.35 -4.51 2.77
N GLY A 128 17.50 -3.90 3.00
CA GLY A 128 18.67 -4.01 2.12
C GLY A 128 18.40 -3.56 0.68
N LEU A 129 17.44 -2.65 0.47
CA LEU A 129 17.04 -2.20 -0.86
C LEU A 129 17.85 -0.98 -1.29
N GLU A 130 18.28 -0.96 -2.54
CA GLU A 130 18.76 0.26 -3.18
C GLU A 130 17.62 1.26 -3.33
N PRO A 131 17.79 2.53 -2.91
CA PRO A 131 16.75 3.54 -3.02
C PRO A 131 16.33 3.81 -4.46
N ALA A 132 15.07 4.16 -4.66
CA ALA A 132 14.47 4.52 -5.93
C ALA A 132 14.12 6.01 -5.99
N GLY A 133 14.03 6.56 -7.18
CA GLY A 133 13.58 7.94 -7.39
C GLY A 133 12.11 8.14 -7.09
N SER A 134 11.32 7.08 -7.22
CA SER A 134 9.88 7.11 -6.91
C SER A 134 9.44 5.83 -6.22
N VAL A 135 8.50 6.00 -5.29
CA VAL A 135 7.83 4.89 -4.58
C VAL A 135 6.32 5.09 -4.70
N ILE A 136 5.57 4.01 -4.88
CA ILE A 136 4.11 4.04 -4.85
C ILE A 136 3.57 3.00 -3.86
N ASP A 137 2.53 3.38 -3.12
CA ASP A 137 1.68 2.50 -2.33
C ASP A 137 0.22 2.73 -2.75
N ARG A 138 -0.35 1.76 -3.45
CA ARG A 138 -1.78 1.75 -3.78
C ARG A 138 -2.52 0.79 -2.86
N GLY A 139 -2.74 1.23 -1.62
CA GLY A 139 -3.61 0.53 -0.69
C GLY A 139 -2.94 -0.52 0.21
N CYS A 140 -1.61 -0.52 0.34
CA CYS A 140 -0.91 -1.35 1.31
C CYS A 140 -0.93 -0.72 2.71
N PHE A 141 -0.57 0.56 2.84
CA PHE A 141 -0.41 1.25 4.13
C PHE A 141 -1.63 1.13 5.05
N HIS A 142 -2.83 1.31 4.53
CA HIS A 142 -4.04 1.23 5.34
C HIS A 142 -4.33 -0.19 5.85
N ARG A 143 -3.60 -1.21 5.35
CA ARG A 143 -3.65 -2.60 5.84
C ARG A 143 -2.57 -2.90 6.87
N ILE A 144 -1.59 -2.01 7.04
CA ILE A 144 -0.48 -2.17 8.00
C ILE A 144 -1.01 -1.97 9.42
N ALA A 145 -0.67 -2.92 10.31
CA ALA A 145 -1.00 -2.82 11.72
C ALA A 145 -0.40 -1.54 12.33
N LYS A 146 -1.16 -0.85 13.18
CA LYS A 146 -0.83 0.47 13.73
C LYS A 146 0.59 0.55 14.33
N ASN A 147 0.99 -0.48 15.06
CA ASN A 147 2.30 -0.58 15.71
C ASN A 147 3.47 -0.86 14.74
N SER A 148 3.19 -1.21 13.47
CA SER A 148 4.19 -1.43 12.44
C SER A 148 4.34 -0.24 11.48
N ARG A 149 3.44 0.75 11.55
CA ARG A 149 3.42 1.89 10.61
C ARG A 149 4.65 2.79 10.71
N ALA A 150 5.22 2.94 11.90
CA ALA A 150 6.46 3.72 12.07
C ALA A 150 7.67 3.04 11.39
N ILE A 151 7.78 1.70 11.49
CA ILE A 151 8.81 0.94 10.79
C ILE A 151 8.56 1.00 9.28
N PHE A 152 7.33 0.82 8.85
CA PHE A 152 6.93 0.95 7.46
C PHE A 152 7.35 2.31 6.87
N ALA A 153 7.00 3.42 7.52
CA ALA A 153 7.36 4.76 7.04
C ALA A 153 8.87 5.01 6.99
N ARG A 154 9.62 4.52 7.98
CA ARG A 154 11.09 4.58 7.96
C ARG A 154 11.65 3.83 6.75
N ASN A 155 11.11 2.66 6.46
CA ASN A 155 11.57 1.82 5.35
C ASN A 155 11.16 2.40 3.98
N ILE A 156 9.99 3.02 3.87
CA ILE A 156 9.62 3.83 2.69
C ILE A 156 10.62 4.97 2.48
N ALA A 157 10.96 5.67 3.56
CA ALA A 157 11.94 6.75 3.49
C ALA A 157 13.34 6.26 3.08
N ALA A 158 13.78 5.11 3.60
CA ALA A 158 15.04 4.50 3.22
C ALA A 158 15.05 4.00 1.76
N ALA A 159 13.90 3.55 1.25
CA ALA A 159 13.73 3.11 -0.13
C ALA A 159 13.54 4.26 -1.14
N THR A 160 13.50 5.51 -0.68
CA THR A 160 13.31 6.71 -1.53
C THR A 160 14.56 7.58 -1.44
N VAL A 161 15.14 7.96 -2.58
CA VAL A 161 16.27 8.91 -2.59
C VAL A 161 15.85 10.27 -2.03
N GLU A 162 16.79 11.07 -1.53
CA GLU A 162 16.50 12.45 -1.15
C GLU A 162 15.98 13.27 -2.34
N GLY A 163 14.93 14.04 -2.13
CA GLY A 163 14.20 14.72 -3.22
C GLY A 163 13.35 13.78 -4.08
N GLY A 164 13.39 12.48 -3.83
CA GLY A 164 12.55 11.50 -4.53
C GLY A 164 11.09 11.54 -4.08
N HIS A 165 10.22 10.89 -4.82
CA HIS A 165 8.78 11.02 -4.72
C HIS A 165 8.11 9.79 -4.10
N PHE A 166 7.11 10.01 -3.25
CA PHE A 166 6.28 8.95 -2.72
C PHE A 166 4.80 9.27 -2.92
N LEU A 167 4.13 8.48 -3.76
CA LEU A 167 2.70 8.53 -3.96
C LEU A 167 2.02 7.48 -3.08
N LEU A 168 1.20 7.93 -2.12
CA LEU A 168 0.43 7.06 -1.25
C LEU A 168 -1.06 7.23 -1.50
N LEU A 169 -1.75 6.15 -1.90
CA LEU A 169 -3.19 6.09 -1.91
C LEU A 169 -3.67 5.27 -0.70
N ALA A 170 -4.17 5.96 0.30
CA ALA A 170 -4.64 5.34 1.53
C ALA A 170 -6.16 5.40 1.61
N GLY A 171 -6.82 4.24 1.71
CA GLY A 171 -8.27 4.14 1.83
C GLY A 171 -8.77 4.68 3.18
N THR A 172 -9.90 5.39 3.14
CA THR A 172 -10.70 5.70 4.32
C THR A 172 -11.64 4.53 4.59
N PHE A 173 -11.78 4.11 5.85
CA PHE A 173 -12.52 2.88 6.20
C PHE A 173 -14.06 3.03 6.16
N GLN A 174 -14.58 3.89 5.30
CA GLN A 174 -16.02 4.05 5.10
C GLN A 174 -16.65 2.95 4.23
N HIS A 175 -15.82 2.07 3.63
CA HIS A 175 -16.34 0.98 2.81
C HIS A 175 -16.92 -0.15 3.69
N PRO A 176 -18.15 -0.66 3.42
CA PRO A 176 -18.80 -1.68 4.24
C PRO A 176 -17.99 -2.96 4.47
N LYS A 177 -17.19 -3.36 3.49
CA LYS A 177 -16.29 -4.54 3.60
C LYS A 177 -15.11 -4.31 4.56
N PHE A 178 -14.88 -3.07 5.07
CA PHE A 178 -13.74 -2.68 5.91
C PHE A 178 -14.12 -2.01 7.23
N LEU A 179 -15.38 -2.05 7.65
CA LEU A 179 -15.87 -1.50 8.92
C LEU A 179 -15.14 -1.98 10.18
N HIS A 180 -14.17 -2.90 10.01
CA HIS A 180 -13.42 -3.54 11.08
C HIS A 180 -12.07 -2.89 11.40
N TYR A 181 -11.72 -1.75 10.79
CA TYR A 181 -10.51 -1.00 11.09
C TYR A 181 -10.88 0.32 11.76
N PRO A 182 -10.87 0.40 13.10
CA PRO A 182 -11.42 1.53 13.85
C PRO A 182 -10.53 2.79 13.85
N ASP A 183 -9.35 2.74 13.25
CA ASP A 183 -8.30 3.73 13.49
C ASP A 183 -8.43 5.03 12.68
N VAL A 184 -9.16 5.01 11.57
CA VAL A 184 -9.33 6.19 10.71
C VAL A 184 -10.74 6.18 10.13
N ARG A 185 -11.58 7.13 10.50
CA ARG A 185 -13.00 7.18 10.13
C ARG A 185 -13.34 8.28 9.15
N SER A 186 -12.44 9.25 8.98
CA SER A 186 -12.62 10.39 8.09
C SER A 186 -11.34 10.70 7.30
N GLU A 187 -11.46 11.51 6.25
CA GLU A 187 -10.30 12.03 5.52
C GLU A 187 -9.39 12.86 6.43
N GLN A 188 -9.98 13.65 7.32
CA GLN A 188 -9.23 14.48 8.25
C GLN A 188 -8.37 13.64 9.19
N GLU A 189 -8.95 12.60 9.81
CA GLU A 189 -8.19 11.67 10.67
C GLU A 189 -7.08 10.96 9.89
N LEU A 190 -7.31 10.62 8.61
CA LEU A 190 -6.30 10.00 7.76
C LEU A 190 -5.15 10.98 7.45
N ARG A 191 -5.46 12.25 7.14
CA ARG A 191 -4.45 13.30 6.91
C ARG A 191 -3.56 13.50 8.12
N GLU A 192 -4.16 13.69 9.29
CA GLU A 192 -3.44 13.84 10.56
C GLU A 192 -2.57 12.61 10.87
N HIS A 193 -3.10 11.42 10.60
CA HIS A 193 -2.37 10.18 10.81
C HIS A 193 -1.17 10.04 9.87
N VAL A 194 -1.33 10.33 8.59
CA VAL A 194 -0.24 10.27 7.59
C VAL A 194 0.82 11.32 7.92
N GLU A 195 0.44 12.55 8.25
CA GLU A 195 1.37 13.60 8.68
C GLU A 195 2.19 13.16 9.90
N LYS A 196 1.53 12.60 10.92
CA LYS A 196 2.22 12.08 12.12
C LYS A 196 3.23 10.98 11.81
N ILE A 197 2.95 10.10 10.85
CA ILE A 197 3.76 8.92 10.55
C ILE A 197 4.88 9.25 9.57
N PHE A 198 4.59 10.02 8.51
CA PHE A 198 5.51 10.27 7.41
C PHE A 198 6.15 11.67 7.46
N GLY A 199 5.52 12.64 8.11
CA GLY A 199 5.93 14.06 8.06
C GLY A 199 7.36 14.35 8.54
N ARG A 200 7.96 13.47 9.36
CA ARG A 200 9.39 13.58 9.71
C ARG A 200 10.33 13.25 8.55
N TYR A 201 9.88 12.44 7.60
CA TYR A 201 10.67 11.93 6.47
C TYR A 201 10.34 12.62 5.15
N PHE A 202 9.09 13.04 5.00
CA PHE A 202 8.56 13.58 3.76
C PHE A 202 7.90 14.95 3.98
N ALA A 203 8.01 15.82 2.98
CA ALA A 203 7.13 16.96 2.82
C ALA A 203 5.88 16.50 2.05
N ILE A 204 4.68 16.75 2.58
CA ILE A 204 3.43 16.50 1.87
C ILE A 204 3.15 17.74 1.01
N GLU A 205 3.35 17.62 -0.31
CA GLU A 205 3.08 18.72 -1.24
C GLU A 205 1.59 18.88 -1.50
N ARG A 206 0.89 17.73 -1.61
CA ARG A 206 -0.54 17.71 -1.90
C ARG A 206 -1.19 16.49 -1.20
N ALA A 207 -2.38 16.70 -0.69
CA ALA A 207 -3.23 15.64 -0.19
C ALA A 207 -4.65 15.92 -0.65
N GLU A 208 -5.27 15.03 -1.41
CA GLU A 208 -6.55 15.25 -2.06
C GLU A 208 -7.47 14.04 -1.99
N PRO A 209 -8.80 14.26 -2.01
CA PRO A 209 -9.75 13.15 -2.10
C PRO A 209 -9.47 12.30 -3.34
N ALA A 210 -9.47 10.99 -3.14
CA ALA A 210 -9.21 10.00 -4.18
C ALA A 210 -10.15 8.80 -4.02
N VAL A 211 -10.05 7.87 -4.95
CA VAL A 211 -10.67 6.56 -4.84
C VAL A 211 -9.68 5.49 -5.26
N ILE A 212 -9.63 4.38 -4.54
CA ILE A 212 -8.96 3.19 -5.03
C ILE A 212 -9.95 2.48 -5.95
N ASN A 213 -9.61 2.37 -7.23
CA ASN A 213 -10.44 1.73 -8.24
C ASN A 213 -10.79 0.30 -7.82
N ALA A 214 -11.96 -0.14 -8.24
CA ALA A 214 -12.45 -1.48 -8.02
C ALA A 214 -12.72 -2.18 -9.37
N ALA A 215 -12.85 -3.50 -9.33
CA ALA A 215 -13.32 -4.29 -10.47
C ALA A 215 -14.70 -3.81 -10.94
N GLU A 216 -15.03 -4.14 -12.18
CA GLU A 216 -16.35 -3.81 -12.73
C GLU A 216 -17.47 -4.42 -11.87
N GLY A 217 -18.50 -3.62 -11.57
CA GLY A 217 -19.60 -4.00 -10.68
C GLY A 217 -19.29 -3.91 -9.19
N GLU A 218 -18.05 -3.63 -8.78
CA GLU A 218 -17.66 -3.44 -7.39
C GLU A 218 -17.60 -1.95 -7.03
N GLN A 219 -17.86 -1.64 -5.76
CA GLN A 219 -17.79 -0.28 -5.26
C GLN A 219 -16.32 0.14 -5.04
N ALA A 220 -15.91 1.23 -5.69
CA ALA A 220 -14.61 1.84 -5.44
C ALA A 220 -14.46 2.28 -3.97
N MET A 221 -13.26 2.19 -3.43
CA MET A 221 -12.99 2.54 -2.04
C MET A 221 -12.59 4.01 -1.92
N PRO A 222 -13.31 4.84 -1.12
CA PRO A 222 -12.88 6.19 -0.81
C PRO A 222 -11.48 6.20 -0.20
N ALA A 223 -10.66 7.14 -0.63
CA ALA A 223 -9.26 7.25 -0.27
C ALA A 223 -8.79 8.71 -0.21
N VAL A 224 -7.57 8.92 0.25
CA VAL A 224 -6.82 10.15 0.06
C VAL A 224 -5.52 9.80 -0.68
N ALA A 225 -5.21 10.57 -1.70
CA ALA A 225 -3.92 10.54 -2.37
C ALA A 225 -2.99 11.56 -1.72
N PHE A 226 -1.81 11.09 -1.31
CA PHE A 226 -0.76 11.93 -0.74
C PHE A 226 0.43 11.95 -1.69
N TRP A 227 0.80 13.14 -2.13
CA TRP A 227 1.95 13.42 -2.97
C TRP A 227 3.06 13.95 -2.08
N MET A 228 4.11 13.18 -1.91
CA MET A 228 5.13 13.45 -0.91
C MET A 228 6.53 13.46 -1.52
N VAL A 229 7.37 14.38 -1.05
CA VAL A 229 8.78 14.48 -1.44
C VAL A 229 9.67 14.15 -0.25
N ARG A 230 10.66 13.31 -0.47
CA ARG A 230 11.62 12.88 0.55
C ARG A 230 12.48 14.06 1.00
N LYS A 231 12.45 14.36 2.29
CA LYS A 231 13.31 15.39 2.91
C LYS A 231 14.76 14.93 2.91
N PRO A 232 15.73 15.87 2.89
CA PRO A 232 17.11 15.55 3.23
C PRO A 232 17.24 14.87 4.60
N ALA A 233 18.28 14.05 4.79
CA ALA A 233 18.53 13.33 6.04
C ALA A 233 18.95 14.26 7.20
#